data_a1027b3cf1497a275572c33d6e77b25d
#
_entry.id   a1027b3cf1497a275572c33d6e77b25d
#
_cell.length_a   1.000
_cell.length_b   1.000
_cell.length_c   1.000
_cell.angle_alpha   90.00
_cell.angle_beta   90.00
_cell.angle_gamma   90.00
#
_symmetry.space_group_name_H-M   'P 1'
#
loop_
_entity.id
_entity.type
_entity.pdbx_description
1 polymer ?
#
loop_
_entity_poly.entity_id
_entity_poly.type
_entity_poly.pdbx_seq_one_letter_code
_entity_poly.pdbx_strand_id
1 'polypeptide(L)'
;MPVVSTNGIELHYETQGAGTPLVLLAGLGYPAWQWHRMAPLLAEHCQVILPDNRGVGQSSKPAGPYTAELLAADTVGLLDALGIAQAAVLGHSMGGFIAQALA
;
A
#
# COMPACT_ATOMS: atom_id res chain seq x y z
N MET A 1 -9.81 2.27 -11.20
CA MET A 1 -8.78 2.06 -10.17
C MET A 1 -8.03 0.78 -10.50
N PRO A 2 -6.69 0.85 -10.56
CA PRO A 2 -5.92 -0.36 -10.81
C PRO A 2 -6.08 -1.39 -9.69
N VAL A 3 -5.90 -2.64 -10.06
CA VAL A 3 -5.97 -3.76 -9.13
C VAL A 3 -4.93 -4.81 -9.54
N VAL A 4 -4.31 -5.45 -8.56
CA VAL A 4 -3.45 -6.61 -8.81
C VAL A 4 -3.97 -7.80 -8.03
N SER A 5 -3.78 -9.00 -8.60
CA SER A 5 -4.05 -10.25 -7.90
C SER A 5 -2.72 -10.71 -7.31
N THR A 6 -2.65 -10.78 -5.99
CA THR A 6 -1.42 -11.16 -5.31
C THR A 6 -1.75 -11.74 -3.93
N ASN A 7 -0.92 -12.66 -3.49
CA ASN A 7 -1.04 -13.26 -2.15
C ASN A 7 -2.45 -13.78 -1.85
N GLY A 8 -3.15 -14.30 -2.88
CA GLY A 8 -4.49 -14.88 -2.74
C GLY A 8 -5.63 -13.88 -2.69
N ILE A 9 -5.38 -12.61 -2.94
CA ILE A 9 -6.40 -11.56 -2.90
C ILE A 9 -6.31 -10.65 -4.12
N GLU A 10 -7.32 -9.80 -4.29
CA GLU A 10 -7.26 -8.65 -5.20
C GLU A 10 -6.98 -7.41 -4.38
N LEU A 11 -5.90 -6.72 -4.70
CA LEU A 11 -5.46 -5.52 -4.00
C LEU A 11 -5.64 -4.31 -4.91
N HIS A 12 -6.49 -3.39 -4.48
CA HIS A 12 -6.66 -2.10 -5.16
C HIS A 12 -5.57 -1.14 -4.76
N TYR A 13 -5.11 -0.32 -5.71
CA TYR A 13 -4.09 0.69 -5.43
C TYR A 13 -4.27 1.88 -6.37
N GLU A 14 -3.64 2.98 -5.99
CA GLU A 14 -3.50 4.17 -6.85
C GLU A 14 -2.03 4.49 -6.99
N THR A 15 -1.66 5.12 -8.11
CA THR A 15 -0.32 5.68 -8.27
C THR A 15 -0.44 7.12 -8.74
N GLN A 16 0.47 7.97 -8.28
CA GLN A 16 0.56 9.37 -8.68
C GLN A 16 2.03 9.75 -8.82
N GLY A 17 2.33 10.60 -9.81
CA GLY A 17 3.67 11.13 -9.98
C GLY A 17 4.63 10.17 -10.61
N ALA A 18 5.90 10.56 -10.60
CA ALA A 18 7.01 9.79 -11.17
C ALA A 18 8.26 10.02 -10.33
N GLY A 19 9.23 9.14 -10.47
CA GLY A 19 10.50 9.24 -9.75
C GLY A 19 10.68 8.09 -8.77
N THR A 20 11.33 8.36 -7.65
CA THR A 20 11.58 7.32 -6.63
C THR A 20 10.27 6.78 -6.08
N PRO A 21 10.09 5.44 -6.08
CA PRO A 21 8.86 4.85 -5.54
C PRO A 21 8.74 5.09 -4.03
N LEU A 22 7.55 5.52 -3.60
CA LEU A 22 7.20 5.72 -2.19
C LEU A 22 5.84 5.09 -1.93
N VAL A 23 5.80 4.09 -1.05
CA VAL A 23 4.55 3.43 -0.66
C VAL A 23 4.00 4.12 0.58
N LEU A 24 2.72 4.49 0.55
CA LEU A 24 2.02 5.07 1.70
C LEU A 24 1.06 4.03 2.26
N LEU A 25 1.30 3.63 3.50
CA LEU A 25 0.50 2.60 4.19
C LEU A 25 -0.40 3.22 5.24
N ALA A 26 -1.71 3.07 5.05
CA ALA A 26 -2.73 3.69 5.89
C ALA A 26 -2.90 2.95 7.22
N GLY A 27 -3.56 3.61 8.17
CA GLY A 27 -3.91 3.04 9.46
C GLY A 27 -5.05 2.04 9.39
N LEU A 28 -5.36 1.44 10.53
CA LEU A 28 -6.42 0.43 10.64
C LEU A 28 -7.76 0.98 10.15
N GLY A 29 -8.39 0.26 9.23
CA GLY A 29 -9.70 0.61 8.71
C GLY A 29 -9.72 1.76 7.71
N TYR A 30 -8.57 2.35 7.39
CA TYR A 30 -8.50 3.46 6.45
C TYR A 30 -8.03 2.99 5.07
N PRO A 31 -8.74 3.36 4.00
CA PRO A 31 -8.30 3.11 2.64
C PRO A 31 -7.23 4.11 2.21
N ALA A 32 -6.74 3.95 0.98
CA ALA A 32 -5.75 4.87 0.39
C ALA A 32 -6.19 6.33 0.47
N TRP A 33 -7.48 6.60 0.50
CA TRP A 33 -8.03 7.95 0.62
C TRP A 33 -7.53 8.71 1.85
N GLN A 34 -7.05 8.01 2.88
CA GLN A 34 -6.45 8.67 4.05
C GLN A 34 -5.36 9.67 3.65
N TRP A 35 -4.69 9.39 2.54
CA TRP A 35 -3.56 10.19 2.06
C TRP A 35 -3.95 11.25 1.03
N HIS A 36 -5.25 11.48 0.80
CA HIS A 36 -5.71 12.30 -0.33
C HIS A 36 -5.17 13.74 -0.35
N ARG A 37 -4.85 14.28 0.82
CA ARG A 37 -4.27 15.64 0.89
C ARG A 37 -2.77 15.65 0.73
N MET A 38 -2.10 14.61 1.20
CA MET A 38 -0.64 14.54 1.19
C MET A 38 -0.10 13.98 -0.13
N ALA A 39 -0.80 13.02 -0.72
CA ALA A 39 -0.31 12.34 -1.91
C ALA A 39 0.03 13.26 -3.08
N PRO A 40 -0.80 14.26 -3.44
CA PRO A 40 -0.43 15.16 -4.55
C PRO A 40 0.85 15.95 -4.28
N LEU A 41 1.11 16.31 -3.03
CA LEU A 41 2.33 17.04 -2.67
C LEU A 41 3.56 16.15 -2.80
N LEU A 42 3.47 14.92 -2.33
CA LEU A 42 4.55 13.95 -2.45
C LEU A 42 4.78 13.55 -3.91
N ALA A 43 3.72 13.50 -4.70
CA ALA A 43 3.78 13.11 -6.11
C ALA A 43 4.54 14.13 -6.97
N GLU A 44 4.80 15.33 -6.47
CA GLU A 44 5.64 16.30 -7.16
C GLU A 44 7.09 15.84 -7.22
N HIS A 45 7.51 14.93 -6.34
CA HIS A 45 8.91 14.50 -6.23
C HIS A 45 9.09 12.98 -6.28
N CYS A 46 8.01 12.22 -6.14
CA CYS A 46 8.07 10.76 -6.01
C CYS A 46 6.98 10.10 -6.86
N GLN A 47 7.19 8.82 -7.14
CA GLN A 47 6.09 7.97 -7.60
C GLN A 47 5.41 7.44 -6.34
N VAL A 48 4.23 7.97 -6.04
CA VAL A 48 3.47 7.60 -4.84
C VAL A 48 2.59 6.40 -5.15
N ILE A 49 2.65 5.38 -4.31
CA ILE A 49 1.89 4.14 -4.45
C ILE A 49 1.02 3.98 -3.20
N LEU A 50 -0.31 3.92 -3.40
CA LEU A 50 -1.27 3.96 -2.31
C LEU A 50 -2.20 2.74 -2.38
N PRO A 51 -1.84 1.62 -1.72
CA PRO A 51 -2.74 0.48 -1.70
C PRO A 51 -3.87 0.67 -0.69
N ASP A 52 -5.04 0.09 -1.01
CA ASP A 52 -6.04 -0.24 0.00
C ASP A 52 -5.61 -1.58 0.58
N ASN A 53 -5.24 -1.62 1.86
CA ASN A 53 -4.84 -2.87 2.50
C ASN A 53 -5.97 -3.89 2.45
N ARG A 54 -5.62 -5.20 2.55
CA ARG A 54 -6.69 -6.20 2.62
C ARG A 54 -7.66 -5.86 3.74
N GLY A 55 -8.93 -6.06 3.47
CA GLY A 55 -9.98 -5.78 4.44
C GLY A 55 -10.53 -4.36 4.39
N VAL A 56 -9.97 -3.47 3.58
CA VAL A 56 -10.45 -2.09 3.51
C VAL A 56 -10.63 -1.64 2.07
N GLY A 57 -11.40 -0.56 1.91
CA GLY A 57 -11.62 0.06 0.61
C GLY A 57 -12.18 -0.90 -0.40
N GLN A 58 -11.56 -0.93 -1.57
CA GLN A 58 -11.98 -1.78 -2.68
C GLN A 58 -11.18 -3.08 -2.79
N SER A 59 -10.23 -3.30 -1.89
CA SER A 59 -9.48 -4.55 -1.84
C SER A 59 -10.31 -5.68 -1.27
N SER A 60 -9.90 -6.93 -1.50
CA SER A 60 -10.56 -8.12 -0.95
C SER A 60 -10.66 -8.03 0.58
N LYS A 61 -11.73 -8.61 1.12
CA LYS A 61 -12.02 -8.61 2.56
C LYS A 61 -12.13 -10.04 3.09
N PRO A 62 -11.06 -10.87 2.97
CA PRO A 62 -11.12 -12.24 3.48
C PRO A 62 -11.25 -12.26 4.99
N ALA A 63 -11.64 -13.41 5.53
CA ALA A 63 -11.68 -13.59 6.97
C ALA A 63 -10.29 -13.43 7.57
N GLY A 64 -10.23 -12.82 8.78
CA GLY A 64 -8.96 -12.68 9.51
C GLY A 64 -8.47 -13.99 10.10
N PRO A 65 -7.46 -13.94 10.97
CA PRO A 65 -6.81 -12.72 11.47
C PRO A 65 -5.89 -12.07 10.45
N TYR A 66 -5.66 -10.78 10.63
CA TYR A 66 -4.71 -10.02 9.82
C TYR A 66 -3.51 -9.69 10.70
N THR A 67 -2.31 -9.90 10.15
CA THR A 67 -1.06 -9.58 10.85
C THR A 67 -0.26 -8.57 10.03
N ALA A 68 0.68 -7.88 10.70
CA ALA A 68 1.55 -6.95 9.98
C ALA A 68 2.36 -7.69 8.91
N GLU A 69 2.80 -8.90 9.20
CA GLU A 69 3.56 -9.73 8.26
C GLU A 69 2.72 -10.09 7.04
N LEU A 70 1.45 -10.42 7.24
CA LEU A 70 0.55 -10.74 6.14
C LEU A 70 0.31 -9.52 5.25
N LEU A 71 0.08 -8.36 5.86
CA LEU A 71 -0.13 -7.12 5.13
C LEU A 71 1.15 -6.67 4.42
N ALA A 72 2.31 -6.90 5.04
CA ALA A 72 3.59 -6.66 4.40
C ALA A 72 3.78 -7.55 3.18
N ALA A 73 3.40 -8.81 3.25
CA ALA A 73 3.46 -9.73 2.11
C ALA A 73 2.57 -9.26 0.95
N ASP A 74 1.39 -8.70 1.27
CA ASP A 74 0.53 -8.10 0.24
C ASP A 74 1.25 -6.95 -0.46
N THR A 75 1.92 -6.10 0.31
CA THR A 75 2.67 -4.96 -0.22
C THR A 75 3.83 -5.41 -1.11
N VAL A 76 4.57 -6.42 -0.68
CA VAL A 76 5.65 -7.00 -1.49
C VAL A 76 5.10 -7.52 -2.82
N GLY A 77 3.96 -8.23 -2.78
CA GLY A 77 3.31 -8.72 -3.98
C GLY A 77 2.89 -7.60 -4.92
N LEU A 78 2.40 -6.49 -4.38
CA LEU A 78 2.07 -5.30 -5.17
C LEU A 78 3.31 -4.75 -5.86
N LEU A 79 4.40 -4.56 -5.13
CA LEU A 79 5.64 -4.04 -5.69
C LEU A 79 6.21 -4.97 -6.76
N ASP A 80 6.17 -6.28 -6.53
CA ASP A 80 6.60 -7.26 -7.52
C ASP A 80 5.77 -7.15 -8.80
N ALA A 81 4.46 -7.03 -8.67
CA ALA A 81 3.55 -6.91 -9.82
C ALA A 81 3.82 -5.63 -10.61
N LEU A 82 4.26 -4.57 -9.96
CA LEU A 82 4.60 -3.30 -10.60
C LEU A 82 6.04 -3.26 -11.11
N GLY A 83 6.83 -4.31 -10.87
CA GLY A 83 8.23 -4.38 -11.29
C GLY A 83 9.15 -3.47 -10.48
N ILE A 84 8.78 -3.15 -9.25
CA ILE A 84 9.55 -2.25 -8.39
C ILE A 84 10.39 -3.07 -7.42
N ALA A 85 11.73 -2.97 -7.55
CA ALA A 85 12.66 -3.73 -6.73
C ALA A 85 12.92 -3.08 -5.37
N GLN A 86 12.86 -1.75 -5.31
CA GLN A 86 13.12 -1.00 -4.08
C GLN A 86 12.16 0.18 -3.98
N ALA A 87 11.66 0.46 -2.77
CA ALA A 87 10.79 1.59 -2.53
C ALA A 87 11.01 2.12 -1.12
N ALA A 88 10.83 3.43 -0.94
CA ALA A 88 10.67 4.00 0.39
C ALA A 88 9.26 3.69 0.88
N VAL A 89 9.08 3.61 2.19
CA VAL A 89 7.80 3.29 2.80
C VAL A 89 7.50 4.29 3.91
N LEU A 90 6.30 4.84 3.88
CA LEU A 90 5.79 5.70 4.95
C LEU A 90 4.51 5.09 5.48
N GLY A 91 4.48 4.78 6.77
CA GLY A 91 3.32 4.17 7.40
C GLY A 91 2.76 5.04 8.50
N HIS A 92 1.42 5.07 8.61
CA HIS A 92 0.71 5.78 9.68
C HIS A 92 0.00 4.78 10.56
N SER A 93 0.20 4.83 11.88
CA SER A 93 -0.44 3.95 12.86
C SER A 93 -0.16 2.47 12.52
N MET A 94 -1.17 1.66 12.21
CA MET A 94 -0.98 0.26 11.80
C MET A 94 -0.05 0.17 10.59
N GLY A 95 -0.13 1.13 9.66
CA GLY A 95 0.78 1.17 8.52
C GLY A 95 2.25 1.26 8.93
N GLY A 96 2.55 1.87 10.08
CA GLY A 96 3.89 1.91 10.63
C GLY A 96 4.40 0.52 11.03
N PHE A 97 3.53 -0.33 11.59
CA PHE A 97 3.90 -1.71 11.89
C PHE A 97 4.15 -2.53 10.63
N ILE A 98 3.33 -2.30 9.59
CA ILE A 98 3.55 -2.94 8.30
C ILE A 98 4.89 -2.52 7.71
N ALA A 99 5.22 -1.23 7.77
CA ALA A 99 6.49 -0.71 7.29
C ALA A 99 7.67 -1.38 7.99
N GLN A 100 7.58 -1.59 9.31
CA GLN A 100 8.62 -2.29 10.06
C GLN A 100 8.76 -3.74 9.61
N ALA A 101 7.66 -4.41 9.32
CA ALA A 101 7.68 -5.79 8.85
C ALA A 101 8.30 -5.90 7.44
N LEU A 102 8.20 -4.84 6.64
CA LEU A 102 8.80 -4.78 5.30
C LEU A 102 10.31 -4.57 5.34
N ALA A 103 10.80 -3.93 6.37
CA ALA A 103 12.21 -3.57 6.49
C ALA A 103 13.15 -4.78 6.59
#